data_9e3e9c4e41a4fb64d4d78c9276d5c6f2
#
_entry.id   9e3e9c4e41a4fb64d4d78c9276d5c6f2
#
_cell.length_a   1.000
_cell.length_b   1.000
_cell.length_c   1.000
_cell.angle_alpha   90.00
_cell.angle_beta   90.00
_cell.angle_gamma   90.00
#
_symmetry.space_group_name_H-M   'P 1'
#
loop_
_entity.id
_entity.type
_entity.pdbx_description
1 polymer ?
#
loop_
_entity_poly.entity_id
_entity_poly.type
_entity_poly.pdbx_seq_one_letter_code
_entity_poly.pdbx_strand_id
1 'polypeptide(L)'
;MIKINLQFFGGRGASSSGGGGGGSAKGELVLPNGSKIEFEGELKYGGKDATLTKEARKVIEAWEEKRVKNKVEYAYSVMEDGTPVGAEVRGGTGSVRSPRSYKQDGATFTHIHPRGDGMLGGTFSKADMDNFANNPAKTTRAKAKEGAYSISKTDKFDTQGFKSFVSGANSKFNSSYKAKEKSLATDYKSGKIGYDDYKKGVAKAFNTALVELHNTYSSGQKQYGYKYTLEKSEK
;
A
#
# COMPACT_ATOMS: atom_id res chain seq x y z
N MET A 1 -9.34 21.88 -15.71
CA MET A 1 -8.93 20.69 -14.96
C MET A 1 -7.73 21.08 -14.08
N ILE A 2 -7.93 21.23 -12.78
CA ILE A 2 -6.87 21.66 -11.86
C ILE A 2 -6.08 20.41 -11.48
N LYS A 3 -4.82 20.31 -11.93
CA LYS A 3 -3.87 19.29 -11.47
C LYS A 3 -3.39 19.71 -10.08
N ILE A 4 -3.87 19.06 -9.02
CA ILE A 4 -3.40 19.31 -7.66
C ILE A 4 -2.14 18.48 -7.43
N ASN A 5 -1.00 19.17 -7.35
CA ASN A 5 0.26 18.56 -6.94
C ASN A 5 0.28 18.55 -5.40
N LEU A 6 -0.08 17.41 -4.80
CA LEU A 6 -0.21 17.25 -3.34
C LEU A 6 1.19 17.10 -2.69
N GLN A 7 1.90 18.21 -2.52
CA GLN A 7 3.05 18.30 -1.62
C GLN A 7 2.60 18.90 -0.28
N PHE A 8 2.68 18.13 0.80
CA PHE A 8 2.31 18.56 2.15
C PHE A 8 3.52 18.65 3.08
N PHE A 9 3.60 19.73 3.86
CA PHE A 9 4.60 19.99 4.90
C PHE A 9 4.00 19.77 6.30
N GLY A 10 4.83 19.30 7.20
CA GLY A 10 4.54 18.65 8.44
C GLY A 10 4.05 19.49 9.64
N GLY A 11 3.69 18.78 10.70
CA GLY A 11 3.42 19.25 12.06
C GLY A 11 3.56 18.10 13.06
N ARG A 12 4.14 18.36 14.23
CA ARG A 12 4.59 17.38 15.24
C ARG A 12 3.54 17.02 16.28
N GLY A 13 3.63 15.82 16.85
CA GLY A 13 3.08 15.47 18.17
C GLY A 13 2.75 14.00 18.43
N ALA A 14 3.51 13.38 19.26
CA ALA A 14 3.46 12.33 20.30
C ALA A 14 2.45 11.16 20.22
N SER A 15 2.89 10.05 20.23
CA SER A 15 3.25 8.78 20.87
C SER A 15 2.13 7.93 21.48
N SER A 16 2.07 6.64 21.15
CA SER A 16 2.19 5.47 22.08
C SER A 16 2.13 4.13 21.33
N SER A 17 2.96 3.34 21.58
CA SER A 17 3.37 2.04 22.11
C SER A 17 2.60 0.82 21.66
N GLY A 18 3.36 -0.22 21.22
CA GLY A 18 3.31 -1.57 21.75
C GLY A 18 2.84 -2.70 20.86
N GLY A 19 3.72 -3.70 20.70
CA GLY A 19 3.39 -5.11 20.68
C GLY A 19 3.02 -5.78 19.36
N GLY A 20 3.79 -6.79 19.02
CA GLY A 20 3.54 -7.68 17.88
C GLY A 20 2.24 -8.50 18.06
N GLY A 21 1.62 -8.79 16.93
CA GLY A 21 0.36 -9.54 16.83
C GLY A 21 -0.76 -8.63 16.32
N GLY A 22 -1.57 -9.13 15.37
CA GLY A 22 -2.59 -8.42 14.64
C GLY A 22 -3.31 -7.34 15.46
N GLY A 23 -3.10 -6.11 15.08
CA GLY A 23 -3.72 -4.93 15.67
C GLY A 23 -4.53 -4.19 14.63
N SER A 24 -5.20 -3.13 15.03
CA SER A 24 -5.88 -2.25 14.10
C SER A 24 -5.70 -0.79 14.50
N ALA A 25 -5.82 0.12 13.51
CA ALA A 25 -5.97 1.54 13.75
C ALA A 25 -7.36 1.97 13.31
N LYS A 26 -8.05 2.74 14.14
CA LYS A 26 -9.42 3.24 13.87
C LYS A 26 -9.39 4.76 13.79
N GLY A 27 -9.90 5.28 12.66
CA GLY A 27 -10.06 6.72 12.44
C GLY A 27 -8.76 7.48 12.24
N GLU A 28 -7.67 7.03 12.84
CA GLU A 28 -6.38 7.71 12.81
C GLU A 28 -5.24 6.69 12.96
N LEU A 29 -4.14 6.93 12.25
CA LEU A 29 -2.86 6.26 12.45
C LEU A 29 -1.80 7.28 12.82
N VAL A 30 -1.11 7.06 13.94
CA VAL A 30 0.06 7.86 14.33
C VAL A 30 1.32 7.11 13.91
N LEU A 31 2.12 7.73 13.05
CA LEU A 31 3.39 7.18 12.58
C LEU A 31 4.50 7.38 13.64
N PRO A 32 5.63 6.62 13.58
CA PRO A 32 6.74 6.76 14.51
C PRO A 32 7.34 8.19 14.60
N ASN A 33 7.23 8.98 13.54
CA ASN A 33 7.67 10.37 13.51
C ASN A 33 6.63 11.36 14.12
N GLY A 34 5.53 10.84 14.67
CA GLY A 34 4.45 11.63 15.26
C GLY A 34 3.45 12.21 14.28
N SER A 35 3.62 12.02 12.95
CA SER A 35 2.63 12.48 11.99
C SER A 35 1.37 11.61 12.04
N LYS A 36 0.21 12.28 11.84
CA LYS A 36 -1.10 11.66 11.89
C LYS A 36 -1.65 11.47 10.49
N ILE A 37 -2.28 10.33 10.27
CA ILE A 37 -3.01 9.99 9.04
C ILE A 37 -4.45 9.71 9.42
N GLU A 38 -5.36 10.56 8.98
CA GLU A 38 -6.79 10.43 9.26
C GLU A 38 -7.49 9.62 8.17
N PHE A 39 -8.45 8.77 8.57
CA PHE A 39 -9.33 8.01 7.68
C PHE A 39 -10.62 7.62 8.42
N GLU A 40 -11.60 7.09 7.72
CA GLU A 40 -12.77 6.44 8.31
C GLU A 40 -12.62 4.92 8.24
N GLY A 41 -13.21 4.22 9.21
CA GLY A 41 -13.11 2.76 9.28
C GLY A 41 -11.93 2.27 10.09
N GLU A 42 -11.51 1.03 9.80
CA GLU A 42 -10.49 0.30 10.55
C GLU A 42 -9.43 -0.26 9.61
N LEU A 43 -8.19 0.19 9.75
CA LEU A 43 -7.01 -0.38 9.08
C LEU A 43 -6.52 -1.57 9.90
N LYS A 44 -6.70 -2.79 9.38
CA LYS A 44 -6.34 -4.03 10.06
C LYS A 44 -4.92 -4.45 9.71
N TYR A 45 -4.13 -4.73 10.73
CA TYR A 45 -2.82 -5.36 10.58
C TYR A 45 -2.95 -6.87 10.71
N GLY A 46 -2.27 -7.60 9.84
CA GLY A 46 -2.04 -9.02 9.96
C GLY A 46 -0.70 -9.33 10.65
N GLY A 47 -0.42 -10.62 10.81
CA GLY A 47 0.91 -11.08 11.17
C GLY A 47 1.91 -10.96 10.02
N LYS A 48 3.17 -11.32 10.30
CA LYS A 48 4.22 -11.43 9.27
C LYS A 48 3.79 -12.43 8.20
N ASP A 49 4.10 -12.12 6.94
CA ASP A 49 3.84 -13.03 5.82
C ASP A 49 4.64 -14.33 5.99
N ALA A 50 3.95 -15.39 6.34
CA ALA A 50 4.56 -16.71 6.56
C ALA A 50 5.07 -17.38 5.27
N THR A 51 4.81 -16.81 4.10
CA THR A 51 5.29 -17.34 2.82
C THR A 51 6.71 -16.86 2.49
N LEU A 52 7.20 -15.80 3.14
CA LEU A 52 8.59 -15.39 3.03
C LEU A 52 9.48 -16.25 3.89
N THR A 53 10.52 -16.80 3.29
CA THR A 53 11.62 -17.45 4.03
C THR A 53 12.34 -16.45 4.92
N LYS A 54 13.04 -16.92 5.91
CA LYS A 54 13.84 -16.08 6.83
C LYS A 54 14.93 -15.31 6.07
N GLU A 55 15.57 -15.96 5.11
CA GLU A 55 16.63 -15.44 4.27
C GLU A 55 16.12 -14.31 3.35
N ALA A 56 15.06 -14.55 2.59
CA ALA A 56 14.43 -13.55 1.73
C ALA A 56 13.92 -12.36 2.55
N ARG A 57 13.28 -12.59 3.69
CA ARG A 57 12.77 -11.56 4.60
C ARG A 57 13.89 -10.64 5.05
N LYS A 58 15.00 -11.18 5.54
CA LYS A 58 16.14 -10.40 6.03
C LYS A 58 16.65 -9.41 4.97
N VAL A 59 16.79 -9.87 3.73
CA VAL A 59 17.31 -9.04 2.62
C VAL A 59 16.29 -7.97 2.22
N ILE A 60 15.02 -8.38 2.06
CA ILE A 60 13.94 -7.48 1.64
C ILE A 60 13.69 -6.39 2.69
N GLU A 61 13.54 -6.73 3.96
CA GLU A 61 13.26 -5.75 5.02
C GLU A 61 14.41 -4.75 5.16
N ALA A 62 15.66 -5.21 5.08
CA ALA A 62 16.82 -4.32 5.11
C ALA A 62 16.86 -3.35 3.92
N TRP A 63 16.42 -3.79 2.74
CA TRP A 63 16.31 -2.94 1.56
C TRP A 63 15.11 -1.97 1.67
N GLU A 64 13.94 -2.45 2.08
CA GLU A 64 12.72 -1.66 2.28
C GLU A 64 12.94 -0.48 3.25
N GLU A 65 13.61 -0.74 4.39
CA GLU A 65 13.93 0.30 5.39
C GLU A 65 14.83 1.41 4.84
N LYS A 66 15.76 1.08 3.95
CA LYS A 66 16.61 2.08 3.28
C LYS A 66 15.82 2.94 2.28
N ARG A 67 14.74 2.41 1.70
CA ARG A 67 14.02 3.01 0.57
C ARG A 67 12.69 3.66 0.94
N VAL A 68 12.04 3.26 2.03
CA VAL A 68 10.71 3.76 2.42
C VAL A 68 10.63 5.28 2.61
N LYS A 69 11.76 5.94 2.90
CA LYS A 69 11.85 7.40 3.06
C LYS A 69 12.01 8.16 1.74
N ASN A 70 12.21 7.47 0.63
CA ASN A 70 12.39 8.11 -0.67
C ASN A 70 11.05 8.68 -1.19
N LYS A 71 11.15 9.71 -2.02
CA LYS A 71 9.98 10.37 -2.65
C LYS A 71 9.59 9.76 -3.99
N VAL A 72 10.31 8.73 -4.43
CA VAL A 72 10.06 8.00 -5.68
C VAL A 72 10.01 6.51 -5.40
N GLU A 73 9.34 5.79 -6.27
CA GLU A 73 9.25 4.34 -6.19
C GLU A 73 10.59 3.69 -6.53
N TYR A 74 10.88 2.62 -5.84
CA TYR A 74 11.96 1.70 -6.15
C TYR A 74 11.40 0.29 -6.18
N ALA A 75 11.98 -0.58 -6.98
CA ALA A 75 11.64 -2.00 -7.04
C ALA A 75 12.88 -2.87 -6.89
N TYR A 76 12.67 -4.02 -6.28
CA TYR A 76 13.70 -5.01 -6.01
C TYR A 76 13.11 -6.41 -6.00
N SER A 77 13.91 -7.43 -6.23
CA SER A 77 13.47 -8.80 -6.20
C SER A 77 14.51 -9.70 -5.57
N VAL A 78 14.04 -10.71 -4.83
CA VAL A 78 14.89 -11.63 -4.08
C VAL A 78 14.30 -13.03 -4.19
N MET A 79 15.16 -14.03 -4.38
CA MET A 79 14.78 -15.44 -4.33
C MET A 79 14.52 -15.92 -2.89
N GLU A 80 13.94 -17.10 -2.74
CA GLU A 80 13.64 -17.69 -1.43
C GLU A 80 14.87 -17.87 -0.54
N ASP A 81 16.06 -18.08 -1.12
CA ASP A 81 17.34 -18.20 -0.42
C ASP A 81 17.98 -16.85 -0.04
N GLY A 82 17.32 -15.74 -0.35
CA GLY A 82 17.83 -14.39 -0.13
C GLY A 82 18.71 -13.85 -1.27
N THR A 83 18.92 -14.61 -2.35
CA THR A 83 19.73 -14.16 -3.48
C THR A 83 19.01 -13.05 -4.26
N PRO A 84 19.64 -11.87 -4.46
CA PRO A 84 19.08 -10.81 -5.28
C PRO A 84 18.87 -11.22 -6.74
N VAL A 85 17.75 -10.81 -7.33
CA VAL A 85 17.44 -10.98 -8.74
C VAL A 85 17.71 -9.67 -9.49
N GLY A 86 18.95 -9.48 -9.89
CA GLY A 86 19.42 -8.26 -10.54
C GLY A 86 19.60 -7.07 -9.58
N ALA A 87 19.78 -5.86 -10.14
CA ALA A 87 19.94 -4.64 -9.38
C ALA A 87 18.59 -3.98 -9.08
N GLU A 88 18.52 -3.13 -8.04
CA GLU A 88 17.31 -2.33 -7.80
C GLU A 88 16.99 -1.42 -9.00
N VAL A 89 15.72 -1.12 -9.20
CA VAL A 89 15.23 -0.20 -10.22
C VAL A 89 14.61 1.01 -9.57
N ARG A 90 15.01 2.20 -10.02
CA ARG A 90 14.40 3.47 -9.62
C ARG A 90 13.28 3.83 -10.59
N GLY A 91 12.14 4.21 -10.05
CA GLY A 91 10.97 4.72 -10.79
C GLY A 91 10.72 6.21 -10.61
N GLY A 92 9.47 6.60 -10.84
CA GLY A 92 8.94 7.94 -10.59
C GLY A 92 8.23 8.04 -9.23
N THR A 93 7.41 9.08 -9.07
CA THR A 93 6.64 9.33 -7.83
C THR A 93 5.41 8.44 -7.66
N GLY A 94 4.99 7.73 -8.67
CA GLY A 94 3.78 6.90 -8.63
C GLY A 94 3.84 5.66 -9.51
N SER A 95 5.04 5.28 -10.00
CA SER A 95 5.23 4.02 -10.71
C SER A 95 6.70 3.64 -10.81
N VAL A 96 6.96 2.35 -10.77
CA VAL A 96 8.26 1.76 -11.09
C VAL A 96 8.08 0.65 -12.11
N ARG A 97 8.88 0.67 -13.17
CA ARG A 97 8.92 -0.41 -14.16
C ARG A 97 10.03 -1.38 -13.77
N SER A 98 9.66 -2.61 -13.43
CA SER A 98 10.64 -3.66 -13.14
C SER A 98 10.85 -4.57 -14.36
N PRO A 99 12.08 -5.06 -14.61
CA PRO A 99 12.36 -6.05 -15.62
C PRO A 99 11.56 -7.35 -15.39
N ARG A 100 11.27 -8.08 -16.47
CA ARG A 100 10.58 -9.39 -16.37
C ARG A 100 11.38 -10.40 -15.54
N SER A 101 12.72 -10.33 -15.59
CA SER A 101 13.62 -11.16 -14.80
C SER A 101 13.40 -11.07 -13.28
N TYR A 102 12.83 -9.95 -12.80
CA TYR A 102 12.49 -9.78 -11.37
C TYR A 102 11.28 -10.57 -10.93
N LYS A 103 10.54 -11.16 -11.86
CA LYS A 103 9.29 -11.87 -11.61
C LYS A 103 9.47 -13.36 -11.91
N GLN A 104 10.52 -13.94 -11.38
CA GLN A 104 10.82 -15.36 -11.51
C GLN A 104 9.94 -16.19 -10.57
N ASP A 105 9.78 -17.47 -10.92
CA ASP A 105 9.15 -18.43 -10.03
C ASP A 105 9.93 -18.54 -8.71
N GLY A 106 9.23 -18.63 -7.58
CA GLY A 106 9.83 -18.60 -6.25
C GLY A 106 10.34 -17.23 -5.80
N ALA A 107 10.39 -16.21 -6.66
CA ALA A 107 10.85 -14.88 -6.28
C ALA A 107 9.79 -14.10 -5.47
N THR A 108 10.27 -13.26 -4.56
CA THR A 108 9.52 -12.16 -3.95
C THR A 108 9.91 -10.86 -4.63
N PHE A 109 8.93 -10.23 -5.25
CA PHE A 109 9.05 -8.88 -5.80
C PHE A 109 8.58 -7.86 -4.79
N THR A 110 9.38 -6.84 -4.50
CA THR A 110 9.00 -5.73 -3.61
C THR A 110 9.19 -4.38 -4.27
N HIS A 111 8.35 -3.40 -3.90
CA HIS A 111 8.47 -2.01 -4.31
C HIS A 111 8.04 -1.06 -3.19
N ILE A 112 8.37 0.22 -3.35
CA ILE A 112 8.06 1.27 -2.37
C ILE A 112 6.87 2.07 -2.84
N HIS A 113 5.93 2.36 -1.93
CA HIS A 113 4.84 3.30 -2.15
C HIS A 113 5.13 4.64 -1.45
N PRO A 114 5.78 5.59 -2.13
CA PRO A 114 6.05 6.91 -1.57
C PRO A 114 4.76 7.73 -1.56
N ARG A 115 4.45 8.32 -0.42
CA ARG A 115 3.33 9.28 -0.29
C ARG A 115 3.73 10.41 0.64
N GLY A 116 3.09 11.57 0.42
CA GLY A 116 3.24 12.76 1.25
C GLY A 116 2.76 12.56 2.69
N ASP A 117 3.04 13.54 3.54
CA ASP A 117 2.56 13.54 4.92
C ASP A 117 1.03 13.59 4.96
N GLY A 118 0.44 12.94 5.96
CA GLY A 118 -1.02 12.84 6.10
C GLY A 118 -1.70 11.84 5.17
N MET A 119 -0.95 11.13 4.30
CA MET A 119 -1.50 10.13 3.39
C MET A 119 -0.93 8.74 3.66
N LEU A 120 -1.79 7.71 3.60
CA LEU A 120 -1.35 6.32 3.53
C LEU A 120 -0.58 6.10 2.22
N GLY A 121 0.48 5.31 2.25
CA GLY A 121 1.13 4.80 1.05
C GLY A 121 0.17 3.90 0.27
N GLY A 122 -0.63 3.16 1.01
CA GLY A 122 -1.73 2.36 0.51
C GLY A 122 -1.33 0.98 0.04
N THR A 123 -2.33 0.14 -0.13
CA THR A 123 -2.19 -1.19 -0.67
C THR A 123 -1.87 -1.16 -2.18
N PHE A 124 -1.77 -2.31 -2.77
CA PHE A 124 -1.48 -2.51 -4.20
C PHE A 124 -2.47 -1.77 -5.11
N SER A 125 -1.94 -1.12 -6.12
CA SER A 125 -2.72 -0.60 -7.24
C SER A 125 -3.31 -1.74 -8.09
N LYS A 126 -4.28 -1.40 -8.97
CA LYS A 126 -4.78 -2.40 -9.95
C LYS A 126 -3.64 -2.94 -10.82
N ALA A 127 -2.69 -2.09 -11.22
CA ALA A 127 -1.55 -2.51 -12.03
C ALA A 127 -0.63 -3.50 -11.28
N ASP A 128 -0.40 -3.30 -9.98
CA ASP A 128 0.36 -4.25 -9.16
C ASP A 128 -0.34 -5.60 -9.07
N MET A 129 -1.66 -5.58 -8.86
CA MET A 129 -2.46 -6.80 -8.78
C MET A 129 -2.58 -7.54 -10.12
N ASP A 130 -2.72 -6.81 -11.23
CA ASP A 130 -2.67 -7.41 -12.58
C ASP A 130 -1.30 -8.03 -12.87
N ASN A 131 -0.24 -7.33 -12.48
CA ASN A 131 1.12 -7.84 -12.57
C ASN A 131 1.32 -9.09 -11.72
N PHE A 132 0.86 -9.08 -10.46
CA PHE A 132 0.91 -10.24 -9.58
C PHE A 132 0.18 -11.43 -10.19
N ALA A 133 -1.03 -11.24 -10.70
CA ALA A 133 -1.82 -12.30 -11.31
C ALA A 133 -1.15 -12.95 -12.54
N ASN A 134 -0.47 -12.13 -13.36
CA ASN A 134 0.09 -12.55 -14.65
C ASN A 134 1.55 -13.03 -14.59
N ASN A 135 2.22 -12.90 -13.46
CA ASN A 135 3.64 -13.22 -13.34
C ASN A 135 3.88 -14.50 -12.51
N PRO A 136 4.97 -15.23 -12.74
CA PRO A 136 5.30 -16.42 -11.98
C PRO A 136 5.76 -16.12 -10.54
N ALA A 137 6.15 -14.89 -10.21
CA ALA A 137 6.53 -14.52 -8.86
C ALA A 137 5.47 -14.96 -7.85
N LYS A 138 5.91 -15.66 -6.81
CA LYS A 138 5.04 -16.20 -5.77
C LYS A 138 4.47 -15.11 -4.86
N THR A 139 5.30 -14.13 -4.54
CA THR A 139 4.95 -13.04 -3.61
C THR A 139 5.23 -11.67 -4.21
N THR A 140 4.32 -10.75 -3.97
CA THR A 140 4.51 -9.32 -4.25
C THR A 140 4.34 -8.53 -2.96
N ARG A 141 5.23 -7.57 -2.70
CA ARG A 141 5.19 -6.68 -1.55
C ARG A 141 5.16 -5.22 -1.99
N ALA A 142 4.54 -4.38 -1.17
CA ALA A 142 4.59 -2.94 -1.28
C ALA A 142 4.90 -2.35 0.10
N LYS A 143 6.07 -1.73 0.26
CA LYS A 143 6.45 -1.06 1.51
C LYS A 143 5.97 0.38 1.50
N ALA A 144 5.23 0.73 2.54
CA ALA A 144 4.71 2.06 2.80
C ALA A 144 5.08 2.52 4.22
N LYS A 145 4.76 3.75 4.58
CA LYS A 145 5.02 4.31 5.90
C LYS A 145 4.28 3.57 7.02
N GLU A 146 3.05 3.15 6.74
CA GLU A 146 2.19 2.44 7.68
C GLU A 146 2.57 0.98 7.86
N GLY A 147 3.33 0.40 6.94
CA GLY A 147 3.70 -1.01 7.01
C GLY A 147 4.12 -1.59 5.67
N ALA A 148 4.17 -2.91 5.60
CA ALA A 148 4.44 -3.64 4.36
C ALA A 148 3.23 -4.49 3.98
N TYR A 149 2.61 -4.17 2.86
CA TYR A 149 1.57 -5.00 2.25
C TYR A 149 2.24 -6.17 1.54
N SER A 150 1.70 -7.36 1.73
CA SER A 150 2.21 -8.58 1.09
C SER A 150 1.05 -9.38 0.53
N ILE A 151 1.22 -9.93 -0.67
CA ILE A 151 0.28 -10.84 -1.31
C ILE A 151 1.04 -12.01 -1.92
N SER A 152 0.57 -13.24 -1.66
CA SER A 152 1.20 -14.47 -2.12
C SER A 152 0.20 -15.44 -2.70
N LYS A 153 0.55 -16.10 -3.81
CA LYS A 153 -0.27 -17.15 -4.41
C LYS A 153 -0.24 -18.41 -3.56
N THR A 154 -1.37 -19.08 -3.48
CA THR A 154 -1.45 -20.48 -3.01
C THR A 154 -1.67 -21.43 -4.18
N ASP A 155 -1.61 -22.72 -3.94
CA ASP A 155 -1.86 -23.75 -4.97
C ASP A 155 -3.30 -23.69 -5.54
N LYS A 156 -4.20 -22.94 -4.87
CA LYS A 156 -5.60 -22.74 -5.27
C LYS A 156 -5.84 -21.38 -5.94
N PHE A 157 -4.78 -20.68 -6.38
CA PHE A 157 -4.90 -19.34 -6.94
C PHE A 157 -5.73 -19.31 -8.22
N ASP A 158 -6.88 -18.66 -8.17
CA ASP A 158 -7.76 -18.43 -9.31
C ASP A 158 -7.43 -17.11 -10.00
N THR A 159 -6.60 -17.17 -11.02
CA THR A 159 -6.15 -16.00 -11.78
C THR A 159 -7.30 -15.18 -12.38
N GLN A 160 -8.31 -15.84 -12.95
CA GLN A 160 -9.40 -15.14 -13.65
C GLN A 160 -10.40 -14.51 -12.67
N GLY A 161 -10.81 -15.26 -11.65
CA GLY A 161 -11.67 -14.76 -10.59
C GLY A 161 -11.00 -13.62 -9.81
N PHE A 162 -9.70 -13.76 -9.52
CA PHE A 162 -8.91 -12.72 -8.87
C PHE A 162 -8.88 -11.42 -9.68
N LYS A 163 -8.63 -11.46 -11.01
CA LYS A 163 -8.64 -10.27 -11.86
C LYS A 163 -9.99 -9.56 -11.88
N SER A 164 -11.07 -10.32 -11.96
CA SER A 164 -12.44 -9.79 -11.91
C SER A 164 -12.73 -9.12 -10.57
N PHE A 165 -12.34 -9.77 -9.47
CA PHE A 165 -12.44 -9.23 -8.11
C PHE A 165 -11.65 -7.92 -7.94
N VAL A 166 -10.39 -7.89 -8.38
CA VAL A 166 -9.52 -6.70 -8.33
C VAL A 166 -10.12 -5.56 -9.14
N SER A 167 -10.67 -5.83 -10.31
CA SER A 167 -11.32 -4.81 -11.15
C SER A 167 -12.53 -4.20 -10.43
N GLY A 168 -13.38 -5.02 -9.82
CA GLY A 168 -14.54 -4.57 -9.04
C GLY A 168 -14.12 -3.74 -7.81
N ALA A 169 -13.12 -4.20 -7.06
CA ALA A 169 -12.60 -3.51 -5.90
C ALA A 169 -12.04 -2.12 -6.25
N ASN A 170 -11.24 -2.03 -7.33
CA ASN A 170 -10.69 -0.74 -7.80
C ASN A 170 -11.76 0.19 -8.39
N SER A 171 -12.80 -0.33 -9.03
CA SER A 171 -13.94 0.48 -9.48
C SER A 171 -14.66 1.11 -8.31
N LYS A 172 -14.90 0.35 -7.24
CA LYS A 172 -15.49 0.85 -5.99
C LYS A 172 -14.60 1.91 -5.34
N PHE A 173 -13.30 1.65 -5.20
CA PHE A 173 -12.32 2.61 -4.68
C PHE A 173 -12.40 3.95 -5.45
N ASN A 174 -12.32 3.90 -6.78
CA ASN A 174 -12.33 5.10 -7.61
C ASN A 174 -13.65 5.88 -7.52
N SER A 175 -14.80 5.18 -7.52
CA SER A 175 -16.11 5.85 -7.44
C SER A 175 -16.34 6.51 -6.09
N SER A 176 -16.00 5.82 -5.00
CA SER A 176 -16.11 6.30 -3.62
C SER A 176 -15.24 7.54 -3.39
N TYR A 177 -13.95 7.45 -3.74
CA TYR A 177 -13.03 8.58 -3.63
C TYR A 177 -13.47 9.79 -4.47
N LYS A 178 -13.76 9.59 -5.77
CA LYS A 178 -14.16 10.67 -6.68
C LYS A 178 -15.46 11.38 -6.26
N ALA A 179 -16.43 10.63 -5.74
CA ALA A 179 -17.67 11.21 -5.23
C ALA A 179 -17.39 12.18 -4.07
N LYS A 180 -16.55 11.76 -3.12
CA LYS A 180 -16.18 12.58 -1.97
C LYS A 180 -15.32 13.80 -2.35
N GLU A 181 -14.33 13.59 -3.23
CA GLU A 181 -13.50 14.67 -3.78
C GLU A 181 -14.36 15.74 -4.49
N LYS A 182 -15.34 15.32 -5.31
CA LYS A 182 -16.27 16.22 -6.00
C LYS A 182 -17.11 17.05 -5.00
N SER A 183 -17.63 16.41 -3.94
CA SER A 183 -18.39 17.10 -2.89
C SER A 183 -17.53 18.17 -2.21
N LEU A 184 -16.32 17.80 -1.77
CA LEU A 184 -15.37 18.73 -1.14
C LEU A 184 -14.98 19.88 -2.07
N ALA A 185 -14.79 19.62 -3.36
CA ALA A 185 -14.50 20.64 -4.35
C ALA A 185 -15.67 21.62 -4.54
N THR A 186 -16.91 21.14 -4.43
CA THR A 186 -18.11 21.99 -4.48
C THR A 186 -18.20 22.88 -3.24
N ASP A 187 -17.99 22.33 -2.03
CA ASP A 187 -17.99 23.07 -0.77
C ASP A 187 -16.88 24.14 -0.75
N TYR A 188 -15.69 23.83 -1.26
CA TYR A 188 -14.62 24.80 -1.40
C TYR A 188 -14.95 25.93 -2.39
N LYS A 189 -15.47 25.59 -3.57
CA LYS A 189 -15.83 26.58 -4.60
C LYS A 189 -16.96 27.52 -4.15
N SER A 190 -17.86 27.04 -3.31
CA SER A 190 -18.94 27.87 -2.73
C SER A 190 -18.50 28.68 -1.51
N GLY A 191 -17.24 28.58 -1.09
CA GLY A 191 -16.73 29.29 0.09
C GLY A 191 -17.18 28.70 1.42
N LYS A 192 -17.83 27.53 1.43
CA LYS A 192 -18.31 26.84 2.64
C LYS A 192 -17.16 26.28 3.48
N ILE A 193 -16.04 25.88 2.85
CA ILE A 193 -14.81 25.43 3.50
C ILE A 193 -13.59 26.19 2.93
N GLY A 194 -12.56 26.36 3.77
CA GLY A 194 -11.29 26.93 3.35
C GLY A 194 -10.42 25.93 2.55
N TYR A 195 -9.36 26.44 1.92
CA TYR A 195 -8.45 25.60 1.12
C TYR A 195 -7.75 24.51 1.95
N ASP A 196 -7.39 24.82 3.21
CA ASP A 196 -6.74 23.85 4.09
C ASP A 196 -7.68 22.73 4.50
N ASP A 197 -8.94 23.04 4.78
CA ASP A 197 -9.97 22.04 5.07
C ASP A 197 -10.27 21.17 3.85
N TYR A 198 -10.33 21.80 2.66
CA TYR A 198 -10.45 21.07 1.39
C TYR A 198 -9.31 20.04 1.24
N LYS A 199 -8.03 20.47 1.41
CA LYS A 199 -6.88 19.57 1.30
C LYS A 199 -6.93 18.41 2.31
N LYS A 200 -7.22 18.73 3.58
CA LYS A 200 -7.37 17.71 4.64
C LYS A 200 -8.50 16.75 4.33
N GLY A 201 -9.64 17.27 3.89
CA GLY A 201 -10.78 16.45 3.50
C GLY A 201 -10.47 15.50 2.34
N VAL A 202 -9.76 15.96 1.32
CA VAL A 202 -9.34 15.14 0.17
C VAL A 202 -8.36 14.06 0.62
N ALA A 203 -7.37 14.38 1.45
CA ALA A 203 -6.44 13.41 1.99
C ALA A 203 -7.16 12.33 2.82
N LYS A 204 -8.07 12.75 3.72
CA LYS A 204 -8.89 11.84 4.52
C LYS A 204 -9.77 10.94 3.65
N ALA A 205 -10.43 11.49 2.62
CA ALA A 205 -11.26 10.72 1.70
C ALA A 205 -10.46 9.67 0.94
N PHE A 206 -9.26 10.02 0.48
CA PHE A 206 -8.35 9.09 -0.19
C PHE A 206 -7.88 7.97 0.75
N ASN A 207 -7.46 8.30 1.97
CA ASN A 207 -7.06 7.34 2.98
C ASN A 207 -8.20 6.38 3.34
N THR A 208 -9.42 6.91 3.48
CA THR A 208 -10.64 6.10 3.73
C THR A 208 -10.87 5.09 2.62
N ALA A 209 -10.81 5.53 1.37
CA ALA A 209 -10.96 4.64 0.22
C ALA A 209 -9.85 3.58 0.17
N LEU A 210 -8.61 3.92 0.54
CA LEU A 210 -7.51 2.95 0.65
C LEU A 210 -7.72 1.91 1.75
N VAL A 211 -8.24 2.33 2.91
CA VAL A 211 -8.60 1.40 4.00
C VAL A 211 -9.69 0.43 3.55
N GLU A 212 -10.71 0.92 2.85
CA GLU A 212 -11.76 0.06 2.28
C GLU A 212 -11.18 -0.92 1.24
N LEU A 213 -10.28 -0.47 0.37
CA LEU A 213 -9.63 -1.32 -0.63
C LEU A 213 -8.78 -2.41 0.03
N HIS A 214 -7.98 -2.04 1.05
CA HIS A 214 -7.20 -2.98 1.86
C HIS A 214 -8.10 -4.05 2.50
N ASN A 215 -9.19 -3.65 3.14
CA ASN A 215 -10.13 -4.57 3.77
C ASN A 215 -10.82 -5.47 2.73
N THR A 216 -11.12 -4.94 1.54
CA THR A 216 -11.67 -5.72 0.42
C THR A 216 -10.67 -6.78 -0.03
N TYR A 217 -9.39 -6.43 -0.25
CA TYR A 217 -8.38 -7.42 -0.61
C TYR A 217 -8.18 -8.46 0.49
N SER A 218 -8.21 -8.05 1.76
CA SER A 218 -8.14 -9.00 2.88
C SER A 218 -9.30 -10.01 2.89
N SER A 219 -10.50 -9.61 2.48
CA SER A 219 -11.68 -10.49 2.48
C SER A 219 -11.69 -11.53 1.36
N GLY A 220 -11.05 -11.27 0.22
CA GLY A 220 -11.07 -12.14 -0.95
C GLY A 220 -10.13 -13.35 -0.89
N GLN A 221 -9.26 -13.44 0.11
CA GLN A 221 -8.16 -14.41 0.20
C GLN A 221 -8.60 -15.86 -0.01
N LYS A 222 -9.60 -16.30 0.76
CA LYS A 222 -10.09 -17.69 0.72
C LYS A 222 -10.74 -18.03 -0.61
N GLN A 223 -11.49 -17.08 -1.16
CA GLN A 223 -12.27 -17.29 -2.38
C GLN A 223 -11.38 -17.44 -3.62
N TYR A 224 -10.31 -16.63 -3.70
CA TYR A 224 -9.45 -16.56 -4.90
C TYR A 224 -8.07 -17.20 -4.68
N GLY A 225 -7.85 -17.89 -3.57
CA GLY A 225 -6.65 -18.70 -3.33
C GLY A 225 -5.36 -17.90 -3.20
N TYR A 226 -5.37 -16.79 -2.48
CA TYR A 226 -4.15 -16.04 -2.13
C TYR A 226 -4.07 -15.81 -0.63
N LYS A 227 -2.90 -15.40 -0.15
CA LYS A 227 -2.68 -14.85 1.19
C LYS A 227 -2.39 -13.36 1.05
N TYR A 228 -2.93 -12.55 1.97
CA TYR A 228 -2.74 -11.11 1.97
C TYR A 228 -2.60 -10.62 3.41
N THR A 229 -1.64 -9.74 3.66
CA THR A 229 -1.43 -9.13 4.97
C THR A 229 -0.88 -7.72 4.85
N LEU A 230 -1.16 -6.89 5.84
CA LEU A 230 -0.43 -5.66 6.13
C LEU A 230 0.40 -5.92 7.40
N GLU A 231 1.70 -6.03 7.25
CA GLU A 231 2.64 -6.15 8.35
C GLU A 231 2.91 -4.77 8.93
N LYS A 232 2.79 -4.61 10.25
CA LYS A 232 3.11 -3.34 10.91
C LYS A 232 4.61 -3.08 10.80
N SER A 233 5.01 -1.83 10.51
CA SER A 233 6.41 -1.43 10.62
C SER A 233 6.86 -1.57 12.08
N GLU A 234 7.90 -2.35 12.32
CA GLU A 234 8.57 -2.39 13.61
C GLU A 234 9.28 -1.04 13.82
N LYS A 235 9.30 -0.55 15.04
CA LYS A 235 9.97 0.71 15.42
C LYS A 235 11.47 0.56 15.36
#